data_0e74575563778de5ddb0d6e6b743b1e8
#
_entry.id   0e74575563778de5ddb0d6e6b743b1e8
#
_cell.length_a   1.000
_cell.length_b   1.000
_cell.length_c   1.000
_cell.angle_alpha   90.00
_cell.angle_beta   90.00
_cell.angle_gamma   90.00
#
_symmetry.space_group_name_H-M   'P 1'
#
loop_
_entity.id
_entity.type
_entity.pdbx_description
1 polymer ?
#
loop_
_entity_poly.entity_id
_entity_poly.type
_entity_poly.pdbx_seq_one_letter_code
_entity_poly.pdbx_strand_id
1 'polypeptide(L)'
;MTGTYPIITQQRSESIRFDREWAMPTESTFDIDAIERLIATEIDASPGLWVDPFSGGTRYADVTNDLNPELPSDETMQATEFLDTFDEGAVDGGVLFDPPYSPRQIKECYESVGLETSMESTQATFWTDVKRAIKRVCGADATVVTCGWNSGGVGKNRGFSIRRILLVAHGGWHNDTIVTVEDRIRRSLSEFGGPET
;
A
#
# COMPACT_ATOMS: atom_id res chain seq x y z
N MET A 1 -17.28 51.05 -9.51
CA MET A 1 -17.53 49.63 -9.76
C MET A 1 -16.19 48.91 -9.75
N THR A 2 -15.78 48.38 -8.61
CA THR A 2 -14.51 47.64 -8.44
C THR A 2 -14.83 46.16 -8.49
N GLY A 3 -14.56 45.56 -9.66
CA GLY A 3 -14.73 44.10 -9.84
C GLY A 3 -13.62 43.35 -9.13
N THR A 4 -13.97 42.61 -8.10
CA THR A 4 -13.09 41.64 -7.43
C THR A 4 -13.06 40.38 -8.28
N TYR A 5 -11.94 40.13 -8.95
CA TYR A 5 -11.72 38.86 -9.64
C TYR A 5 -11.41 37.76 -8.63
N PRO A 6 -12.01 36.56 -8.74
CA PRO A 6 -11.70 35.48 -7.86
C PRO A 6 -10.24 35.04 -8.09
N ILE A 7 -9.48 34.95 -7.00
CA ILE A 7 -8.14 34.35 -7.04
C ILE A 7 -8.34 32.86 -7.33
N ILE A 8 -8.05 32.45 -8.55
CA ILE A 8 -7.95 31.01 -8.90
C ILE A 8 -6.70 30.50 -8.20
N THR A 9 -6.88 29.87 -7.06
CA THR A 9 -5.83 29.09 -6.42
C THR A 9 -5.53 27.91 -7.35
N GLN A 10 -4.50 28.04 -8.17
CA GLN A 10 -3.96 26.89 -8.89
C GLN A 10 -3.55 25.86 -7.84
N GLN A 11 -4.31 24.76 -7.73
CA GLN A 11 -3.80 23.56 -7.13
C GLN A 11 -2.56 23.16 -7.92
N ARG A 12 -1.38 23.32 -7.32
CA ARG A 12 -0.16 22.71 -7.84
C ARG A 12 -0.47 21.23 -7.96
N SER A 13 -0.49 20.71 -9.16
CA SER A 13 -0.34 19.28 -9.40
C SER A 13 1.02 18.91 -8.81
N GLU A 14 1.04 18.32 -7.63
CA GLU A 14 2.28 17.79 -7.06
C GLU A 14 2.77 16.74 -8.06
N SER A 15 3.95 17.00 -8.62
CA SER A 15 4.57 16.08 -9.57
C SER A 15 4.94 14.80 -8.83
N ILE A 16 4.53 13.64 -9.37
CA ILE A 16 4.96 12.35 -8.83
C ILE A 16 6.48 12.27 -8.94
N ARG A 17 7.16 12.02 -7.82
CA ARG A 17 8.59 11.75 -7.83
C ARG A 17 8.83 10.36 -8.41
N PHE A 18 9.71 10.25 -9.40
CA PHE A 18 10.10 8.99 -10.01
C PHE A 18 11.59 8.75 -9.81
N ASP A 19 11.93 7.64 -9.18
CA ASP A 19 13.30 7.17 -8.97
C ASP A 19 13.48 5.80 -9.65
N ARG A 20 14.70 5.50 -10.10
CA ARG A 20 15.06 4.19 -10.66
C ARG A 20 16.38 3.73 -10.08
N GLU A 21 16.39 2.52 -9.54
CA GLU A 21 17.60 1.85 -9.03
C GLU A 21 17.73 0.47 -9.67
N TRP A 22 18.91 -0.10 -9.59
CA TRP A 22 19.17 -1.48 -10.00
C TRP A 22 19.58 -2.29 -8.79
N ALA A 23 18.95 -3.44 -8.59
CA ALA A 23 19.31 -4.39 -7.54
C ALA A 23 18.89 -5.81 -7.96
N MET A 24 19.61 -6.82 -7.47
CA MET A 24 19.15 -8.21 -7.62
C MET A 24 17.95 -8.45 -6.68
N PRO A 25 17.00 -9.32 -7.09
CA PRO A 25 15.93 -9.72 -6.19
C PRO A 25 16.49 -10.54 -5.02
N THR A 26 15.83 -10.43 -3.88
CA THR A 26 16.07 -11.16 -2.64
C THR A 26 14.89 -12.09 -2.35
N GLU A 27 14.97 -12.92 -1.31
CA GLU A 27 13.85 -13.76 -0.87
C GLU A 27 12.67 -12.93 -0.38
N SER A 28 12.95 -11.80 0.30
CA SER A 28 11.95 -10.82 0.71
C SER A 28 12.14 -9.53 -0.08
N THR A 29 11.07 -9.00 -0.67
CA THR A 29 11.08 -7.74 -1.42
C THR A 29 11.61 -6.57 -0.57
N PHE A 30 11.29 -6.54 0.71
CA PHE A 30 11.67 -5.45 1.60
C PHE A 30 13.15 -5.46 1.99
N ASP A 31 13.86 -6.60 1.82
CA ASP A 31 15.31 -6.71 2.07
C ASP A 31 16.16 -6.20 0.89
N ILE A 32 15.54 -5.71 -0.16
CA ILE A 32 16.25 -5.02 -1.24
C ILE A 32 16.64 -3.62 -0.75
N ASP A 33 17.94 -3.32 -0.67
CA ASP A 33 18.49 -2.08 -0.09
C ASP A 33 17.75 -0.80 -0.50
N ALA A 34 17.35 -0.69 -1.78
CA ALA A 34 16.64 0.49 -2.28
C ALA A 34 15.22 0.60 -1.71
N ILE A 35 14.57 -0.53 -1.50
CA ILE A 35 13.21 -0.63 -0.94
C ILE A 35 13.28 -0.43 0.57
N GLU A 36 14.23 -1.07 1.25
CA GLU A 36 14.45 -0.90 2.69
C GLU A 36 14.67 0.57 3.05
N ARG A 37 15.57 1.27 2.34
CA ARG A 37 15.80 2.71 2.54
C ARG A 37 14.56 3.56 2.30
N LEU A 38 13.74 3.20 1.30
CA LEU A 38 12.48 3.88 1.05
C LEU A 38 11.53 3.67 2.21
N ILE A 39 11.30 2.43 2.64
CA ILE A 39 10.41 2.08 3.77
C ILE A 39 10.84 2.81 5.04
N ALA A 40 12.12 2.77 5.40
CA ALA A 40 12.63 3.47 6.58
C ALA A 40 12.35 4.98 6.51
N THR A 41 12.57 5.59 5.33
CA THR A 41 12.26 7.02 5.11
C THR A 41 10.78 7.33 5.29
N GLU A 42 9.90 6.47 4.81
CA GLU A 42 8.45 6.68 4.89
C GLU A 42 7.93 6.48 6.32
N ILE A 43 8.44 5.49 7.04
CA ILE A 43 8.10 5.25 8.45
C ILE A 43 8.55 6.45 9.30
N ASP A 44 9.77 6.94 9.11
CA ASP A 44 10.28 8.11 9.83
C ASP A 44 9.46 9.39 9.53
N ALA A 45 8.96 9.52 8.31
CA ALA A 45 8.19 10.69 7.87
C ALA A 45 6.71 10.65 8.30
N SER A 46 6.15 9.47 8.57
CA SER A 46 4.75 9.26 8.94
C SER A 46 4.68 8.58 10.31
N PRO A 47 4.84 9.32 11.42
CA PRO A 47 4.75 8.75 12.76
C PRO A 47 3.34 8.23 13.03
N GLY A 48 3.24 7.11 13.73
CA GLY A 48 1.99 6.45 14.07
C GLY A 48 2.07 4.95 13.85
N LEU A 49 0.94 4.26 13.93
CA LEU A 49 0.87 2.81 13.77
C LEU A 49 1.09 2.41 12.31
N TRP A 50 2.09 1.57 12.07
CA TRP A 50 2.34 0.89 10.81
C TRP A 50 1.95 -0.57 10.89
N VAL A 51 1.28 -1.07 9.86
CA VAL A 51 0.86 -2.48 9.78
C VAL A 51 1.30 -3.11 8.46
N ASP A 52 1.58 -4.41 8.51
CA ASP A 52 1.99 -5.19 7.34
C ASP A 52 1.16 -6.48 7.25
N PRO A 53 0.18 -6.56 6.34
CA PRO A 53 -0.66 -7.73 6.16
C PRO A 53 0.02 -8.91 5.43
N PHE A 54 1.24 -8.72 4.87
CA PHE A 54 1.97 -9.71 4.08
C PHE A 54 3.47 -9.67 4.40
N SER A 55 3.83 -9.80 5.67
CA SER A 55 5.19 -9.48 6.15
C SER A 55 6.31 -10.36 5.56
N GLY A 56 5.99 -11.56 5.08
CA GLY A 56 7.01 -12.49 4.61
C GLY A 56 8.09 -12.79 5.66
N GLY A 57 7.78 -12.56 6.96
CA GLY A 57 8.71 -12.69 8.08
C GLY A 57 9.57 -11.45 8.36
N THR A 58 9.39 -10.35 7.61
CA THR A 58 10.05 -9.07 7.93
C THR A 58 9.35 -8.35 9.08
N ARG A 59 10.04 -7.39 9.73
CA ARG A 59 9.53 -6.67 10.90
C ARG A 59 9.76 -5.17 10.78
N TYR A 60 9.41 -4.60 9.62
CA TYR A 60 9.49 -3.16 9.39
C TYR A 60 8.29 -2.41 9.98
N ALA A 61 7.12 -3.04 10.05
CA ALA A 61 5.91 -2.47 10.66
C ALA A 61 5.82 -2.78 12.16
N ASP A 62 5.00 -2.02 12.89
CA ASP A 62 4.74 -2.21 14.31
C ASP A 62 3.94 -3.49 14.58
N VAL A 63 3.02 -3.83 13.66
CA VAL A 63 2.22 -5.07 13.73
C VAL A 63 2.28 -5.77 12.38
N THR A 64 2.71 -7.02 12.42
CA THR A 64 2.95 -7.84 11.23
C THR A 64 2.02 -9.04 11.17
N ASN A 65 1.63 -9.42 9.97
CA ASN A 65 0.83 -10.63 9.71
C ASN A 65 1.40 -11.41 8.54
N ASP A 66 1.33 -12.71 8.62
CA ASP A 66 1.56 -13.59 7.48
C ASP A 66 0.59 -14.77 7.52
N LEU A 67 0.23 -15.31 6.37
CA LEU A 67 -0.61 -16.50 6.29
C LEU A 67 0.17 -17.76 6.69
N ASN A 68 1.50 -17.77 6.52
CA ASN A 68 2.37 -18.89 6.83
C ASN A 68 2.79 -18.87 8.31
N PRO A 69 2.34 -19.85 9.13
CA PRO A 69 2.67 -19.90 10.56
C PRO A 69 4.14 -20.23 10.84
N GLU A 70 4.92 -20.60 9.82
CA GLU A 70 6.37 -20.86 9.97
C GLU A 70 7.19 -19.57 9.90
N LEU A 71 6.60 -18.48 9.42
CA LEU A 71 7.26 -17.17 9.34
C LEU A 71 7.06 -16.35 10.63
N PRO A 72 8.09 -15.61 11.07
CA PRO A 72 7.98 -14.78 12.27
C PRO A 72 7.08 -13.56 11.99
N SER A 73 5.85 -13.60 12.46
CA SER A 73 4.87 -12.50 12.44
C SER A 73 4.16 -12.40 13.77
N ASP A 74 3.49 -11.26 14.04
CA ASP A 74 2.72 -11.08 15.27
C ASP A 74 1.39 -11.82 15.18
N GLU A 75 0.79 -11.87 13.99
CA GLU A 75 -0.47 -12.56 13.73
C GLU A 75 -0.30 -13.54 12.57
N THR A 76 -1.18 -14.57 12.54
CA THR A 76 -1.18 -15.60 11.49
C THR A 76 -2.60 -15.83 11.01
N MET A 77 -3.02 -15.06 10.03
CA MET A 77 -4.37 -15.13 9.46
C MET A 77 -4.43 -14.54 8.05
N GLN A 78 -5.59 -14.60 7.41
CA GLN A 78 -5.78 -13.95 6.12
C GLN A 78 -5.63 -12.42 6.23
N ALA A 79 -5.05 -11.79 5.21
CA ALA A 79 -4.77 -10.35 5.24
C ALA A 79 -6.03 -9.48 5.45
N THR A 80 -7.19 -9.89 4.95
CA THR A 80 -8.46 -9.19 5.20
C THR A 80 -8.92 -9.35 6.65
N GLU A 81 -8.80 -10.55 7.22
CA GLU A 81 -9.13 -10.82 8.63
C GLU A 81 -8.21 -10.01 9.56
N PHE A 82 -6.91 -9.98 9.25
CA PHE A 82 -5.93 -9.16 9.98
C PHE A 82 -6.30 -7.67 9.95
N LEU A 83 -6.56 -7.14 8.78
CA LEU A 83 -6.96 -5.73 8.67
C LEU A 83 -8.30 -5.45 9.37
N ASP A 84 -9.21 -6.44 9.44
CA ASP A 84 -10.49 -6.29 10.13
C ASP A 84 -10.37 -6.28 11.67
N THR A 85 -9.22 -6.63 12.24
CA THR A 85 -8.95 -6.46 13.67
C THR A 85 -8.78 -4.99 14.10
N PHE A 86 -8.48 -4.09 13.17
CA PHE A 86 -8.29 -2.65 13.43
C PHE A 86 -9.60 -1.89 13.21
N ASP A 87 -9.85 -0.90 14.06
CA ASP A 87 -10.94 0.04 13.87
C ASP A 87 -10.77 0.91 12.62
N GLU A 88 -11.85 1.50 12.12
CA GLU A 88 -11.79 2.43 10.99
C GLU A 88 -10.91 3.64 11.34
N GLY A 89 -9.91 3.89 10.51
CA GLY A 89 -8.97 5.00 10.67
C GLY A 89 -7.93 4.82 11.77
N ALA A 90 -7.80 3.61 12.36
CA ALA A 90 -6.86 3.35 13.46
C ALA A 90 -5.39 3.32 13.03
N VAL A 91 -5.11 3.05 11.77
CA VAL A 91 -3.76 3.00 11.20
C VAL A 91 -3.40 4.39 10.71
N ASP A 92 -2.71 5.18 11.53
CA ASP A 92 -2.39 6.58 11.29
C ASP A 92 -0.97 6.80 10.72
N GLY A 93 -0.03 5.89 10.93
CA GLY A 93 1.28 5.87 10.28
C GLY A 93 1.17 5.35 8.85
N GLY A 94 0.88 4.08 8.66
CA GLY A 94 0.73 3.55 7.31
C GLY A 94 0.61 2.04 7.18
N VAL A 95 0.58 1.61 5.92
CA VAL A 95 0.51 0.19 5.55
C VAL A 95 1.65 -0.16 4.60
N LEU A 96 2.41 -1.20 4.92
CA LEU A 96 3.30 -1.88 3.99
C LEU A 96 2.49 -2.94 3.26
N PHE A 97 2.45 -2.88 1.93
CA PHE A 97 1.57 -3.72 1.13
C PHE A 97 2.36 -4.42 0.02
N ASP A 98 2.90 -5.60 0.34
CA ASP A 98 3.63 -6.48 -0.60
C ASP A 98 2.88 -7.79 -0.84
N PRO A 99 1.70 -7.75 -1.50
CA PRO A 99 0.90 -8.95 -1.74
C PRO A 99 1.53 -9.84 -2.79
N PRO A 100 1.17 -11.13 -2.87
CA PRO A 100 1.54 -11.96 -4.00
C PRO A 100 1.10 -11.29 -5.31
N TYR A 101 2.01 -11.16 -6.29
CA TYR A 101 1.82 -10.35 -7.50
C TYR A 101 1.03 -11.04 -8.61
N SER A 102 0.88 -12.35 -8.52
CA SER A 102 0.21 -13.14 -9.54
C SER A 102 -0.74 -14.17 -8.92
N PRO A 103 -1.74 -14.62 -9.69
CA PRO A 103 -2.63 -15.69 -9.28
C PRO A 103 -1.91 -16.97 -8.88
N ARG A 104 -0.81 -17.27 -9.59
CA ARG A 104 0.03 -18.41 -9.28
C ARG A 104 0.64 -18.27 -7.89
N GLN A 105 1.21 -17.11 -7.55
CA GLN A 105 1.79 -16.86 -6.23
C GLN A 105 0.71 -16.91 -5.13
N ILE A 106 -0.48 -16.36 -5.37
CA ILE A 106 -1.60 -16.48 -4.42
C ILE A 106 -1.89 -17.96 -4.16
N LYS A 107 -2.02 -18.77 -5.23
CA LYS A 107 -2.28 -20.20 -5.11
C LYS A 107 -1.17 -20.90 -4.34
N GLU A 108 0.10 -20.64 -4.68
CA GLU A 108 1.27 -21.21 -4.01
C GLU A 108 1.29 -20.85 -2.50
N CYS A 109 0.98 -19.60 -2.13
CA CYS A 109 0.86 -19.19 -0.73
C CYS A 109 -0.22 -19.95 0.03
N TYR A 110 -1.42 -20.11 -0.55
CA TYR A 110 -2.52 -20.82 0.11
C TYR A 110 -2.24 -22.33 0.21
N GLU A 111 -1.73 -22.96 -0.87
CA GLU A 111 -1.38 -24.37 -0.88
C GLU A 111 -0.26 -24.70 0.11
N SER A 112 0.70 -23.81 0.33
CA SER A 112 1.80 -24.00 1.28
C SER A 112 1.29 -24.13 2.74
N VAL A 113 0.13 -23.58 3.06
CA VAL A 113 -0.51 -23.67 4.38
C VAL A 113 -1.70 -24.64 4.40
N GLY A 114 -1.86 -25.46 3.36
CA GLY A 114 -2.90 -26.49 3.29
C GLY A 114 -4.31 -25.97 2.98
N LEU A 115 -4.44 -24.74 2.45
CA LEU A 115 -5.72 -24.16 2.05
C LEU A 115 -5.95 -24.36 0.55
N GLU A 116 -7.17 -24.78 0.17
CA GLU A 116 -7.56 -24.91 -1.23
C GLU A 116 -8.11 -23.57 -1.75
N THR A 117 -7.67 -23.17 -2.94
CA THR A 117 -8.21 -21.98 -3.63
C THR A 117 -8.78 -22.38 -4.98
N SER A 118 -9.97 -21.87 -5.33
CA SER A 118 -10.47 -21.93 -6.70
C SER A 118 -9.86 -20.77 -7.50
N MET A 119 -9.25 -21.07 -8.64
CA MET A 119 -8.53 -20.07 -9.46
C MET A 119 -9.42 -18.95 -10.03
N GLU A 120 -10.72 -19.17 -10.23
CA GLU A 120 -11.61 -18.21 -10.89
C GLU A 120 -12.14 -17.11 -9.95
N SER A 121 -12.30 -17.38 -8.66
CA SER A 121 -12.83 -16.41 -7.69
C SER A 121 -11.75 -15.57 -7.02
N THR A 122 -10.49 -15.99 -7.12
CA THR A 122 -9.41 -15.51 -6.26
C THR A 122 -8.76 -14.20 -6.76
N GLN A 123 -8.74 -13.95 -8.07
CA GLN A 123 -7.89 -12.88 -8.63
C GLN A 123 -8.46 -11.47 -8.49
N ALA A 124 -9.68 -11.26 -8.98
CA ALA A 124 -10.25 -9.89 -9.03
C ALA A 124 -10.80 -9.44 -7.67
N THR A 125 -11.28 -10.39 -6.87
CA THR A 125 -11.86 -10.12 -5.54
C THR A 125 -10.77 -9.95 -4.48
N PHE A 126 -9.76 -10.82 -4.45
CA PHE A 126 -8.69 -10.80 -3.45
C PHE A 126 -8.05 -9.42 -3.28
N TRP A 127 -7.43 -8.87 -4.35
CA TRP A 127 -6.81 -7.55 -4.23
C TRP A 127 -7.82 -6.42 -3.98
N THR A 128 -9.04 -6.57 -4.50
CA THR A 128 -10.11 -5.59 -4.29
C THR A 128 -10.52 -5.54 -2.83
N ASP A 129 -10.66 -6.68 -2.18
CA ASP A 129 -11.09 -6.78 -0.79
C ASP A 129 -10.00 -6.33 0.18
N VAL A 130 -8.74 -6.73 -0.03
CA VAL A 130 -7.60 -6.24 0.75
C VAL A 130 -7.45 -4.71 0.61
N LYS A 131 -7.50 -4.16 -0.61
CA LYS A 131 -7.41 -2.71 -0.83
C LYS A 131 -8.61 -1.94 -0.23
N ARG A 132 -9.78 -2.57 -0.13
CA ARG A 132 -10.94 -2.00 0.56
C ARG A 132 -10.71 -1.97 2.08
N ALA A 133 -10.15 -3.04 2.64
CA ALA A 133 -9.78 -3.11 4.04
C ALA A 133 -8.68 -2.09 4.38
N ILE A 134 -7.63 -1.96 3.57
CA ILE A 134 -6.60 -0.92 3.72
C ILE A 134 -7.25 0.47 3.74
N LYS A 135 -8.15 0.77 2.79
CA LYS A 135 -8.88 2.05 2.78
C LYS A 135 -9.62 2.30 4.10
N ARG A 136 -10.24 1.28 4.68
CA ARG A 136 -11.03 1.39 5.92
C ARG A 136 -10.14 1.71 7.11
N VAL A 137 -9.04 0.98 7.26
CA VAL A 137 -8.19 1.10 8.45
C VAL A 137 -7.27 2.32 8.43
N CYS A 138 -6.92 2.83 7.26
CA CYS A 138 -6.04 4.00 7.13
C CYS A 138 -6.70 5.28 7.65
N GLY A 139 -6.01 5.97 8.55
CA GLY A 139 -6.34 7.32 9.02
C GLY A 139 -6.17 8.39 7.92
N ALA A 140 -6.46 9.63 8.28
CA ALA A 140 -6.44 10.76 7.33
C ALA A 140 -5.04 11.10 6.80
N ASP A 141 -4.00 10.78 7.55
CA ASP A 141 -2.60 11.09 7.25
C ASP A 141 -1.78 9.83 6.90
N ALA A 142 -2.43 8.67 6.83
CA ALA A 142 -1.76 7.40 6.58
C ALA A 142 -1.12 7.34 5.18
N THR A 143 0.10 6.78 5.15
CA THR A 143 0.85 6.47 3.94
C THR A 143 0.70 4.98 3.59
N VAL A 144 0.62 4.64 2.32
CA VAL A 144 0.69 3.24 1.86
C VAL A 144 1.89 3.07 0.95
N VAL A 145 2.74 2.10 1.29
CA VAL A 145 3.87 1.67 0.45
C VAL A 145 3.49 0.34 -0.19
N THR A 146 3.27 0.35 -1.50
CA THR A 146 2.86 -0.86 -2.25
C THR A 146 3.99 -1.35 -3.13
N CYS A 147 4.36 -2.62 -3.03
CA CYS A 147 5.22 -3.31 -3.99
C CYS A 147 4.40 -4.11 -5.00
N GLY A 148 4.88 -4.23 -6.21
CA GLY A 148 4.22 -4.99 -7.27
C GLY A 148 4.88 -4.88 -8.64
N TRP A 149 4.24 -5.46 -9.66
CA TRP A 149 4.66 -5.37 -11.06
C TRP A 149 3.99 -4.23 -11.83
N ASN A 150 3.23 -3.39 -11.15
CA ASN A 150 2.60 -2.21 -11.72
C ASN A 150 2.48 -1.11 -10.66
N SER A 151 2.25 0.12 -11.11
CA SER A 151 2.12 1.29 -10.26
C SER A 151 0.67 1.60 -9.82
N GLY A 152 -0.19 0.60 -9.79
CA GLY A 152 -1.61 0.81 -9.50
C GLY A 152 -1.94 1.12 -8.04
N GLY A 153 -1.07 0.70 -7.11
CA GLY A 153 -1.23 0.93 -5.68
C GLY A 153 -2.60 0.54 -5.12
N VAL A 154 -3.04 1.19 -4.05
CA VAL A 154 -4.42 1.12 -3.53
C VAL A 154 -5.36 1.89 -4.45
N GLY A 155 -4.95 3.07 -4.89
CA GLY A 155 -5.50 3.81 -6.00
C GLY A 155 -6.44 4.95 -5.66
N LYS A 156 -6.54 5.90 -6.59
CA LYS A 156 -7.30 7.14 -6.46
C LYS A 156 -8.78 6.92 -6.16
N ASN A 157 -9.39 5.88 -6.74
CA ASN A 157 -10.80 5.56 -6.51
C ASN A 157 -11.09 5.13 -5.06
N ARG A 158 -10.05 4.78 -4.31
CA ARG A 158 -10.13 4.46 -2.88
C ARG A 158 -9.65 5.60 -1.98
N GLY A 159 -9.33 6.75 -2.57
CA GLY A 159 -8.94 7.96 -1.85
C GLY A 159 -7.45 8.03 -1.54
N PHE A 160 -6.60 7.46 -2.39
CA PHE A 160 -5.15 7.57 -2.28
C PHE A 160 -4.56 8.25 -3.52
N SER A 161 -3.48 8.99 -3.33
CA SER A 161 -2.75 9.69 -4.39
C SER A 161 -1.29 9.31 -4.38
N ILE A 162 -0.78 8.85 -5.51
CA ILE A 162 0.63 8.51 -5.66
C ILE A 162 1.46 9.79 -5.60
N ARG A 163 2.45 9.83 -4.72
CA ARG A 163 3.44 10.92 -4.65
C ARG A 163 4.85 10.48 -5.05
N ARG A 164 5.15 9.17 -4.98
CA ARG A 164 6.45 8.62 -5.36
C ARG A 164 6.31 7.25 -6.02
N ILE A 165 7.16 7.01 -7.01
CA ILE A 165 7.36 5.70 -7.64
C ILE A 165 8.85 5.42 -7.63
N LEU A 166 9.24 4.24 -7.12
CA LEU A 166 10.58 3.69 -7.26
C LEU A 166 10.49 2.46 -8.17
N LEU A 167 11.20 2.49 -9.29
CA LEU A 167 11.41 1.33 -10.15
C LEU A 167 12.71 0.66 -9.73
N VAL A 168 12.64 -0.57 -9.23
CA VAL A 168 13.81 -1.41 -8.98
C VAL A 168 13.95 -2.39 -10.13
N ALA A 169 14.93 -2.12 -10.98
CA ALA A 169 15.25 -2.98 -12.13
C ALA A 169 16.12 -4.15 -11.68
N HIS A 170 15.66 -5.37 -11.95
CA HIS A 170 16.39 -6.59 -11.59
C HIS A 170 17.24 -7.14 -12.72
N GLY A 171 16.90 -6.82 -13.96
CA GLY A 171 17.60 -7.32 -15.14
C GLY A 171 17.37 -8.80 -15.41
N GLY A 172 17.95 -9.29 -16.51
CA GLY A 172 17.84 -10.68 -16.91
C GLY A 172 16.40 -11.14 -17.16
N TRP A 173 16.00 -12.23 -16.52
CA TRP A 173 14.68 -12.84 -16.63
C TRP A 173 13.71 -12.47 -15.50
N HIS A 174 14.13 -11.60 -14.60
CA HIS A 174 13.31 -11.18 -13.48
C HIS A 174 12.41 -10.00 -13.86
N ASN A 175 11.17 -10.00 -13.38
CA ASN A 175 10.32 -8.83 -13.47
C ASN A 175 10.85 -7.74 -12.55
N ASP A 176 10.83 -6.50 -13.01
CA ASP A 176 11.17 -5.36 -12.16
C ASP A 176 10.14 -5.20 -11.02
N THR A 177 10.60 -4.72 -9.87
CA THR A 177 9.71 -4.35 -8.77
C THR A 177 9.39 -2.87 -8.86
N ILE A 178 8.10 -2.54 -8.83
CA ILE A 178 7.60 -1.17 -8.79
C ILE A 178 7.05 -0.90 -7.39
N VAL A 179 7.67 0.05 -6.71
CA VAL A 179 7.20 0.52 -5.39
C VAL A 179 6.47 1.83 -5.58
N THR A 180 5.21 1.90 -5.13
CA THR A 180 4.44 3.13 -5.11
C THR A 180 4.25 3.60 -3.68
N VAL A 181 4.43 4.89 -3.44
CA VAL A 181 4.09 5.54 -2.18
C VAL A 181 2.88 6.42 -2.43
N GLU A 182 1.82 6.17 -1.69
CA GLU A 182 0.55 6.85 -1.80
C GLU A 182 0.18 7.50 -0.46
N ASP A 183 -0.32 8.73 -0.49
CA ASP A 183 -0.89 9.40 0.67
C ASP A 183 -2.41 9.40 0.58
N ARG A 184 -3.07 9.40 1.75
CA ARG A 184 -4.51 9.57 1.84
C ARG A 184 -4.91 10.95 1.29
N ILE A 185 -5.89 11.00 0.37
CA ILE A 185 -6.43 12.25 -0.14
C ILE A 185 -7.29 12.89 0.96
N ARG A 186 -6.84 14.04 1.49
CA ARG A 186 -7.61 14.83 2.43
C ARG A 186 -8.78 15.48 1.71
N ARG A 187 -10.03 15.14 2.08
CA ARG A 187 -11.19 15.88 1.62
C ARG A 187 -11.31 17.17 2.41
N SER A 188 -11.24 18.33 1.74
CA SER A 188 -11.53 19.58 2.41
C SER A 188 -13.03 19.66 2.68
N LEU A 189 -13.41 20.08 3.89
CA LEU A 189 -14.82 20.29 4.29
C LEU A 189 -15.54 21.37 3.45
N SER A 190 -14.82 22.12 2.60
CA SER A 190 -15.39 23.16 1.73
C SER A 190 -16.23 22.61 0.57
N GLU A 191 -16.21 21.31 0.29
CA GLU A 191 -17.05 20.72 -0.76
C GLU A 191 -18.49 20.43 -0.34
N PHE A 192 -18.84 20.60 0.93
CA PHE A 192 -20.19 20.35 1.47
C PHE A 192 -21.00 21.63 1.75
N GLY A 193 -20.49 22.80 1.41
CA GLY A 193 -21.21 24.05 1.43
C GLY A 193 -22.17 24.15 0.26
N GLY A 194 -23.31 23.45 0.32
CA GLY A 194 -24.45 23.75 -0.54
C GLY A 194 -24.99 25.13 -0.23
N PRO A 195 -25.63 25.83 -1.20
CA PRO A 195 -26.17 27.16 -0.96
C PRO A 195 -27.28 27.10 0.06
N GLU A 196 -27.09 27.81 1.18
CA GLU A 196 -28.22 28.16 2.02
C GLU A 196 -29.12 29.10 1.21
N THR A 197 -30.36 28.66 0.99
CA THR A 197 -31.48 29.45 0.40
C THR A 197 -32.04 30.40 1.40
#